data_dc79506b3c98082ed7c1366a1cb9900f
#
_entry.id   dc79506b3c98082ed7c1366a1cb9900f
#
_cell.length_a   1.000
_cell.length_b   1.000
_cell.length_c   1.000
_cell.angle_alpha   90.00
_cell.angle_beta   90.00
_cell.angle_gamma   90.00
#
_symmetry.space_group_name_H-M   'P 1'
#
loop_
_entity.id
_entity.type
_entity.pdbx_description
1 polymer ?
#
loop_
_entity_poly.entity_id
_entity_poly.type
_entity_poly.pdbx_seq_one_letter_code
_entity_poly.pdbx_strand_id
1 'polypeptide(L)'
;MAQQGGNGLVVYNRKEGRALGEVTKFLVYNARKRQEEGDNAAKYFERTECVAGVQDARFQELMPDIFHWLGIQRLDRFASMSDMKHDALFGQGIEIGERIDLPEELIPEDAQVEMEAKKAAGYFTQSDVKEAEALKNVKGRELL
;
A
#
# COMPACT_ATOMS: atom_id res chain seq x y z
N MET A 1 -11.77 -14.60 8.66
CA MET A 1 -11.26 -14.68 10.05
C MET A 1 -12.37 -14.82 11.06
N ALA A 2 -13.28 -13.87 11.21
CA ALA A 2 -14.40 -13.99 12.16
C ALA A 2 -15.28 -15.22 11.92
N GLN A 3 -15.52 -15.58 10.68
CA GLN A 3 -16.25 -16.80 10.28
C GLN A 3 -15.55 -18.12 10.67
N GLN A 4 -14.28 -18.07 11.02
CA GLN A 4 -13.48 -19.22 11.46
C GLN A 4 -13.24 -19.24 12.97
N GLY A 5 -14.02 -18.46 13.73
CA GLY A 5 -13.93 -18.39 15.19
C GLY A 5 -12.82 -17.49 15.74
N GLY A 6 -12.18 -16.70 14.88
CA GLY A 6 -11.18 -15.71 15.29
C GLY A 6 -11.74 -14.30 15.39
N ASN A 7 -10.93 -13.37 15.90
CA ASN A 7 -11.22 -11.94 15.92
C ASN A 7 -10.46 -11.24 14.79
N GLY A 8 -11.12 -10.30 14.11
CA GLY A 8 -10.51 -9.44 13.12
C GLY A 8 -10.40 -8.00 13.64
N LEU A 9 -9.26 -7.37 13.42
CA LEU A 9 -9.03 -5.96 13.69
C LEU A 9 -8.68 -5.24 12.40
N VAL A 10 -9.37 -4.14 12.10
CA VAL A 10 -9.02 -3.23 11.01
C VAL A 10 -8.57 -1.90 11.62
N VAL A 11 -7.30 -1.57 11.43
CA VAL A 11 -6.74 -0.27 11.81
C VAL A 11 -6.74 0.64 10.59
N TYR A 12 -7.57 1.67 10.61
CA TYR A 12 -7.71 2.62 9.52
C TYR A 12 -7.19 3.99 9.92
N ASN A 13 -6.06 4.39 9.35
CA ASN A 13 -5.49 5.73 9.52
C ASN A 13 -6.07 6.67 8.47
N ARG A 14 -6.90 7.61 8.90
CA ARG A 14 -7.59 8.57 8.05
C ARG A 14 -6.64 9.69 7.58
N LYS A 15 -5.57 9.33 6.89
CA LYS A 15 -4.68 10.29 6.23
C LYS A 15 -4.61 9.98 4.74
N GLU A 16 -4.55 11.02 3.94
CA GLU A 16 -4.46 10.89 2.50
C GLU A 16 -3.14 10.31 2.03
N GLY A 17 -3.24 9.22 1.26
CA GLY A 17 -2.13 8.56 0.60
C GLY A 17 -0.95 8.31 1.53
N ARG A 18 0.23 8.75 1.12
CA ARG A 18 1.48 8.67 1.91
C ARG A 18 1.70 9.89 2.79
N ALA A 19 0.62 10.47 3.34
CA ALA A 19 0.59 11.70 4.15
C ALA A 19 1.14 12.93 3.42
N LEU A 20 1.02 12.97 2.10
CA LEU A 20 1.44 14.09 1.23
C LEU A 20 0.38 15.20 1.15
N GLY A 21 -0.83 14.95 1.66
CA GLY A 21 -1.95 15.86 1.63
C GLY A 21 -2.82 15.76 0.37
N GLU A 22 -4.06 16.23 0.46
CA GLU A 22 -5.05 16.08 -0.61
C GLU A 22 -4.67 16.84 -1.89
N VAL A 23 -4.16 18.07 -1.76
CA VAL A 23 -3.76 18.88 -2.92
C VAL A 23 -2.67 18.16 -3.71
N THR A 24 -1.63 17.66 -3.02
CA THR A 24 -0.56 16.91 -3.66
C THR A 24 -1.09 15.64 -4.32
N LYS A 25 -2.00 14.92 -3.66
CA LYS A 25 -2.65 13.75 -4.23
C LYS A 25 -3.36 14.07 -5.55
N PHE A 26 -4.14 15.15 -5.62
CA PHE A 26 -4.79 15.57 -6.86
C PHE A 26 -3.78 15.92 -7.95
N LEU A 27 -2.70 16.62 -7.62
CA LEU A 27 -1.63 16.93 -8.57
C LEU A 27 -0.97 15.67 -9.11
N VAL A 28 -0.66 14.69 -8.24
CA VAL A 28 -0.09 13.41 -8.64
C VAL A 28 -1.04 12.65 -9.57
N TYR A 29 -2.34 12.55 -9.21
CA TYR A 29 -3.32 11.88 -10.05
C TYR A 29 -3.46 12.57 -11.43
N ASN A 30 -3.51 13.90 -11.46
CA ASN A 30 -3.57 14.63 -12.73
C ASN A 30 -2.32 14.37 -13.57
N ALA A 31 -1.12 14.41 -12.98
CA ALA A 31 0.12 14.14 -13.68
C ALA A 31 0.16 12.71 -14.26
N ARG A 32 -0.28 11.72 -13.47
CA ARG A 32 -0.36 10.33 -13.92
C ARG A 32 -1.35 10.12 -15.04
N LYS A 33 -2.57 10.69 -14.91
CA LYS A 33 -3.66 10.51 -15.89
C LYS A 33 -3.42 11.25 -17.21
N ARG A 34 -2.62 12.32 -17.18
CA ARG A 34 -2.38 13.19 -18.36
C ARG A 34 -1.03 12.96 -19.03
N GLN A 35 -0.23 12.02 -18.55
CA GLN A 35 1.02 11.69 -19.24
C GLN A 35 0.74 10.97 -20.57
N GLU A 36 1.66 11.10 -21.52
CA GLU A 36 1.50 10.63 -22.90
C GLU A 36 1.15 9.14 -23.01
N GLU A 37 1.72 8.30 -22.12
CA GLU A 37 1.47 6.84 -22.10
C GLU A 37 0.25 6.45 -21.25
N GLY A 38 -0.49 7.41 -20.71
CA GLY A 38 -1.56 7.20 -19.75
C GLY A 38 -1.06 6.76 -18.38
N ASP A 39 -1.98 6.50 -17.47
CA ASP A 39 -1.67 6.02 -16.12
C ASP A 39 -1.22 4.56 -16.16
N ASN A 40 0.05 4.30 -15.84
CA ASN A 40 0.60 2.94 -15.85
C ASN A 40 1.46 2.65 -14.61
N ALA A 41 1.63 1.37 -14.29
CA ALA A 41 2.32 0.92 -13.10
C ALA A 41 3.82 1.24 -13.10
N ALA A 42 4.47 1.27 -14.27
CA ALA A 42 5.90 1.53 -14.38
C ALA A 42 6.30 2.94 -13.90
N LYS A 43 5.39 3.92 -14.05
CA LYS A 43 5.63 5.33 -13.69
C LYS A 43 4.91 5.80 -12.42
N TYR A 44 4.31 4.88 -11.67
CA TYR A 44 3.50 5.22 -10.50
C TYR A 44 4.26 6.04 -9.45
N PHE A 45 5.41 5.56 -9.01
CA PHE A 45 6.20 6.24 -7.98
C PHE A 45 6.96 7.45 -8.52
N GLU A 46 7.48 7.36 -9.73
CA GLU A 46 8.17 8.47 -10.41
C GLU A 46 7.31 9.73 -10.44
N ARG A 47 6.02 9.60 -10.78
CA ARG A 47 5.10 10.74 -10.80
C ARG A 47 4.80 11.31 -9.41
N THR A 48 4.73 10.44 -8.41
CA THR A 48 4.57 10.89 -7.02
C THR A 48 5.76 11.74 -6.58
N GLU A 49 6.96 11.26 -6.80
CA GLU A 49 8.19 11.94 -6.42
C GLU A 49 8.39 13.25 -7.20
N CYS A 50 8.11 13.23 -8.49
CA CYS A 50 8.21 14.41 -9.36
C CYS A 50 7.30 15.58 -8.88
N VAL A 51 6.10 15.28 -8.36
CA VAL A 51 5.15 16.30 -7.90
C VAL A 51 5.38 16.68 -6.44
N ALA A 52 5.67 15.72 -5.57
CA ALA A 52 5.73 15.89 -4.12
C ALA A 52 7.15 16.15 -3.58
N GLY A 53 8.18 15.85 -4.36
CA GLY A 53 9.57 15.87 -3.92
C GLY A 53 9.98 14.71 -3.01
N VAL A 54 9.00 13.94 -2.52
CA VAL A 54 9.18 12.75 -1.69
C VAL A 54 8.16 11.69 -2.07
N GLN A 55 8.47 10.43 -1.80
CA GLN A 55 7.53 9.33 -2.07
C GLN A 55 6.55 9.09 -0.92
N ASP A 56 6.98 9.32 0.31
CA ASP A 56 6.22 8.98 1.52
C ASP A 56 6.62 9.89 2.68
N ALA A 57 5.63 10.42 3.40
CA ALA A 57 5.83 11.27 4.57
C ALA A 57 5.09 10.74 5.82
N ARG A 58 4.77 9.44 5.87
CA ARG A 58 4.05 8.83 7.00
C ARG A 58 4.99 8.56 8.17
N PHE A 59 4.45 8.76 9.38
CA PHE A 59 5.10 8.38 10.65
C PHE A 59 4.63 7.00 11.07
N GLN A 60 5.34 5.96 10.66
CA GLN A 60 4.96 4.57 10.95
C GLN A 60 5.22 4.19 12.42
N GLU A 61 6.13 4.87 13.10
CA GLU A 61 6.49 4.62 14.50
C GLU A 61 5.30 4.77 15.46
N LEU A 62 4.28 5.56 15.09
CA LEU A 62 3.06 5.74 15.89
C LEU A 62 2.02 4.64 15.66
N MET A 63 2.23 3.76 14.70
CA MET A 63 1.29 2.71 14.36
C MET A 63 1.09 1.67 15.50
N PRO A 64 2.11 1.28 16.27
CA PRO A 64 1.97 0.34 17.37
C PRO A 64 1.13 0.84 18.55
N ASP A 65 0.98 2.15 18.73
CA ASP A 65 0.31 2.75 19.88
C ASP A 65 -1.11 2.23 20.08
N ILE A 66 -1.87 2.03 19.00
CA ILE A 66 -3.22 1.51 19.08
C ILE A 66 -3.25 0.06 19.58
N PHE A 67 -2.27 -0.74 19.21
CA PHE A 67 -2.14 -2.14 19.65
C PHE A 67 -1.77 -2.20 21.13
N HIS A 68 -0.84 -1.37 21.57
CA HIS A 68 -0.47 -1.23 22.98
C HIS A 68 -1.67 -0.76 23.82
N TRP A 69 -2.41 0.23 23.33
CA TRP A 69 -3.60 0.73 24.00
C TRP A 69 -4.70 -0.35 24.14
N LEU A 70 -4.84 -1.21 23.14
CA LEU A 70 -5.78 -2.34 23.17
C LEU A 70 -5.23 -3.56 23.93
N GLY A 71 -3.98 -3.53 24.40
CA GLY A 71 -3.33 -4.66 25.07
C GLY A 71 -2.99 -5.82 24.12
N ILE A 72 -2.89 -5.56 22.82
CA ILE A 72 -2.57 -6.57 21.81
C ILE A 72 -1.06 -6.67 21.67
N GLN A 73 -0.51 -7.84 21.98
CA GLN A 73 0.93 -8.13 21.91
C GLN A 73 1.29 -9.10 20.79
N ARG A 74 0.30 -9.73 20.17
CA ARG A 74 0.48 -10.72 19.12
C ARG A 74 -0.61 -10.63 18.07
N LEU A 75 -0.21 -10.73 16.82
CA LEU A 75 -1.07 -10.88 15.65
C LEU A 75 -0.81 -12.26 15.03
N ASP A 76 -1.78 -13.13 14.98
CA ASP A 76 -1.62 -14.43 14.32
C ASP A 76 -1.44 -14.27 12.82
N ARG A 77 -2.20 -13.34 12.21
CA ARG A 77 -2.08 -12.98 10.79
C ARG A 77 -2.14 -11.47 10.59
N PHE A 78 -1.24 -10.97 9.76
CA PHE A 78 -1.12 -9.56 9.43
C PHE A 78 -1.17 -9.33 7.92
N ALA A 79 -2.26 -8.69 7.44
CA ALA A 79 -2.45 -8.34 6.04
C ALA A 79 -1.90 -6.94 5.77
N SER A 80 -0.71 -6.86 5.20
CA SER A 80 -0.10 -5.60 4.77
C SER A 80 1.05 -5.84 3.81
N MET A 81 1.10 -5.12 2.71
CA MET A 81 2.24 -5.13 1.79
C MET A 81 3.42 -4.27 2.29
N SER A 82 3.20 -3.40 3.29
CA SER A 82 4.21 -2.43 3.74
C SER A 82 5.16 -3.03 4.77
N ASP A 83 6.45 -3.13 4.43
CA ASP A 83 7.49 -3.51 5.37
C ASP A 83 7.63 -2.49 6.51
N MET A 84 7.52 -1.20 6.19
CA MET A 84 7.55 -0.14 7.20
C MET A 84 6.50 -0.34 8.30
N LYS A 85 5.29 -0.82 7.95
CA LYS A 85 4.25 -1.13 8.94
C LYS A 85 4.55 -2.39 9.72
N HIS A 86 5.05 -3.42 9.06
CA HIS A 86 5.49 -4.66 9.70
C HIS A 86 6.59 -4.37 10.72
N ASP A 87 7.63 -3.66 10.30
CA ASP A 87 8.81 -3.38 11.12
C ASP A 87 8.49 -2.45 12.28
N ALA A 88 7.58 -1.49 12.08
CA ALA A 88 7.11 -0.62 13.17
C ALA A 88 6.40 -1.40 14.27
N LEU A 89 5.57 -2.40 13.91
CA LEU A 89 4.89 -3.27 14.88
C LEU A 89 5.88 -4.21 15.57
N PHE A 90 6.68 -4.92 14.77
CA PHE A 90 7.64 -5.90 15.27
C PHE A 90 8.71 -5.26 16.15
N GLY A 91 9.25 -4.12 15.73
CA GLY A 91 10.28 -3.37 16.47
C GLY A 91 9.81 -2.83 17.81
N GLN A 92 8.50 -2.73 18.05
CA GLN A 92 7.92 -2.29 19.31
C GLN A 92 7.21 -3.43 20.08
N GLY A 93 7.59 -4.67 19.81
CA GLY A 93 7.21 -5.83 20.59
C GLY A 93 5.86 -6.44 20.25
N ILE A 94 5.27 -6.10 19.10
CA ILE A 94 4.08 -6.80 18.59
C ILE A 94 4.55 -8.02 17.79
N GLU A 95 4.31 -9.21 18.31
CA GLU A 95 4.65 -10.45 17.61
C GLU A 95 3.73 -10.67 16.40
N ILE A 96 4.31 -10.99 15.24
CA ILE A 96 3.57 -11.29 14.01
C ILE A 96 3.84 -12.73 13.63
N GLY A 97 2.79 -13.58 13.66
CA GLY A 97 2.88 -15.00 13.33
C GLY A 97 3.00 -15.25 11.83
N GLU A 98 2.08 -14.70 11.06
CA GLU A 98 2.05 -14.85 9.61
C GLU A 98 1.72 -13.52 8.94
N ARG A 99 2.48 -13.19 7.90
CA ARG A 99 2.16 -12.07 7.01
C ARG A 99 1.46 -12.60 5.77
N ILE A 100 0.30 -12.03 5.44
CA ILE A 100 -0.54 -12.52 4.34
C ILE A 100 -0.75 -11.44 3.28
N ASP A 101 -0.86 -11.87 2.03
CA ASP A 101 -1.27 -11.03 0.92
C ASP A 101 -2.77 -10.70 0.96
N LEU A 102 -3.14 -9.65 0.24
CA LEU A 102 -4.52 -9.42 -0.13
C LEU A 102 -4.90 -10.39 -1.26
N PRO A 103 -6.01 -11.13 -1.13
CA PRO A 103 -6.49 -11.99 -2.19
C PRO A 103 -6.73 -11.19 -3.48
N GLU A 104 -6.24 -11.68 -4.62
CA GLU A 104 -6.33 -10.95 -5.90
C GLU A 104 -7.78 -10.68 -6.32
N GLU A 105 -8.69 -11.59 -6.01
CA GLU A 105 -10.12 -11.44 -6.28
C GLU A 105 -10.80 -10.30 -5.51
N LEU A 106 -10.15 -9.79 -4.46
CA LEU A 106 -10.62 -8.64 -3.67
C LEU A 106 -10.02 -7.31 -4.13
N ILE A 107 -9.11 -7.33 -5.10
CA ILE A 107 -8.45 -6.12 -5.62
C ILE A 107 -9.27 -5.57 -6.78
N PRO A 108 -9.86 -4.36 -6.65
CA PRO A 108 -10.58 -3.73 -7.75
C PRO A 108 -9.69 -3.55 -8.97
N GLU A 109 -10.30 -3.64 -10.15
CA GLU A 109 -9.58 -3.52 -11.43
C GLU A 109 -8.81 -2.18 -11.54
N ASP A 110 -9.40 -1.09 -11.07
CA ASP A 110 -8.78 0.23 -11.09
C ASP A 110 -7.65 0.43 -10.05
N ALA A 111 -7.49 -0.50 -9.11
CA ALA A 111 -6.38 -0.53 -8.15
C ALA A 111 -5.16 -1.33 -8.64
N GLN A 112 -5.24 -2.03 -9.77
CA GLN A 112 -4.16 -2.87 -10.28
C GLN A 112 -2.87 -2.09 -10.54
N VAL A 113 -2.96 -0.86 -11.06
CA VAL A 113 -1.78 0.01 -11.29
C VAL A 113 -0.99 0.21 -10.00
N GLU A 114 -1.67 0.52 -8.91
CA GLU A 114 -1.02 0.73 -7.61
C GLU A 114 -0.43 -0.57 -7.06
N MET A 115 -1.17 -1.65 -7.15
CA MET A 115 -0.76 -2.95 -6.61
C MET A 115 0.48 -3.49 -7.32
N GLU A 116 0.47 -3.49 -8.65
CA GLU A 116 1.61 -3.97 -9.44
C GLU A 116 2.84 -3.06 -9.29
N ALA A 117 2.64 -1.74 -9.23
CA ALA A 117 3.73 -0.81 -8.94
C ALA A 117 4.37 -1.06 -7.56
N LYS A 118 3.56 -1.36 -6.54
CA LYS A 118 4.06 -1.71 -5.21
C LYS A 118 4.83 -3.02 -5.20
N LYS A 119 4.31 -4.07 -5.84
CA LYS A 119 5.01 -5.35 -5.98
C LYS A 119 6.38 -5.15 -6.63
N ALA A 120 6.42 -4.42 -7.76
CA ALA A 120 7.67 -4.12 -8.47
C ALA A 120 8.66 -3.26 -7.66
N ALA A 121 8.17 -2.43 -6.74
CA ALA A 121 8.99 -1.63 -5.83
C ALA A 121 9.46 -2.40 -4.58
N GLY A 122 9.23 -3.71 -4.52
CA GLY A 122 9.69 -4.57 -3.42
C GLY A 122 8.78 -4.61 -2.19
N TYR A 123 7.54 -4.15 -2.31
CA TYR A 123 6.55 -4.37 -1.25
C TYR A 123 6.26 -5.86 -1.10
N PHE A 124 5.96 -6.28 0.12
CA PHE A 124 5.69 -7.67 0.40
C PHE A 124 4.57 -8.24 -0.47
N THR A 125 4.85 -9.38 -1.09
CA THR A 125 3.89 -10.20 -1.83
C THR A 125 4.36 -11.65 -1.86
N GLN A 126 3.42 -12.56 -1.92
CA GLN A 126 3.64 -13.99 -2.15
C GLN A 126 3.34 -14.37 -3.60
N SER A 127 2.79 -13.43 -4.39
CA SER A 127 2.51 -13.62 -5.81
C SER A 127 3.67 -13.17 -6.69
N ASP A 128 3.63 -13.59 -7.96
CA ASP A 128 4.65 -13.22 -8.94
C ASP A 128 4.70 -11.72 -9.17
N VAL A 129 5.93 -11.21 -9.33
CA VAL A 129 6.20 -9.81 -9.64
C VAL A 129 6.37 -9.68 -11.16
N LYS A 130 5.62 -8.75 -11.75
CA LYS A 130 5.71 -8.49 -13.19
C LYS A 130 7.04 -7.86 -13.58
N GLU A 131 7.60 -8.30 -14.69
CA GLU A 131 8.77 -7.69 -15.31
C GLU A 131 8.48 -6.25 -15.76
N ALA A 132 9.53 -5.42 -15.84
CA ALA A 132 9.42 -4.00 -16.14
C ALA A 132 8.65 -3.69 -17.43
N GLU A 133 8.78 -4.52 -18.45
CA GLU A 133 8.05 -4.35 -19.72
C GLU A 133 6.56 -4.64 -19.55
N ALA A 134 6.21 -5.64 -18.76
CA ALA A 134 4.81 -5.99 -18.49
C ALA A 134 4.10 -4.89 -17.66
N LEU A 135 4.82 -4.16 -16.80
CA LEU A 135 4.26 -3.07 -16.00
C LEU A 135 3.74 -1.91 -16.85
N LYS A 136 4.32 -1.65 -18.02
CA LYS A 136 3.83 -0.61 -18.96
C LYS A 136 2.44 -0.91 -19.47
N ASN A 137 2.06 -2.18 -19.52
CA ASN A 137 0.75 -2.65 -19.99
C ASN A 137 -0.31 -2.67 -18.88
N VAL A 138 0.08 -2.51 -17.62
CA VAL A 138 -0.85 -2.37 -16.50
C VAL A 138 -1.36 -0.93 -16.49
N LYS A 139 -2.53 -0.72 -17.04
CA LYS A 139 -3.15 0.60 -17.23
C LYS A 139 -4.17 0.90 -16.15
N GLY A 140 -4.22 2.15 -15.74
CA GLY A 140 -5.28 2.65 -14.89
C GLY A 140 -6.53 3.03 -15.70
N ARG A 141 -7.57 3.40 -14.98
CA ARG A 141 -8.82 3.89 -15.58
C ARG A 141 -8.55 5.14 -16.41
N GLU A 142 -9.00 5.15 -17.66
CA GLU A 142 -8.94 6.33 -18.51
C GLU A 142 -9.89 7.43 -18.00
N LEU A 143 -9.48 8.67 -18.20
CA LEU A 143 -10.37 9.83 -18.05
C LEU A 143 -11.20 9.95 -19.33
N LEU A 144 -12.51 9.91 -19.19
CA LEU A 144 -13.45 10.23 -20.25
C LEU A 144 -13.43 11.71 -20.58
#